data_ee67f69c58a40ffaa684e5bfae9cd6ec
#
_entry.id   ee67f69c58a40ffaa684e5bfae9cd6ec
#
_cell.length_a   1.000
_cell.length_b   1.000
_cell.length_c   1.000
_cell.angle_alpha   90.00
_cell.angle_beta   90.00
_cell.angle_gamma   90.00
#
_symmetry.space_group_name_H-M   'P 1'
#
loop_
_entity.id
_entity.type
_entity.pdbx_description
1 polymer ?
#
loop_
_entity_poly.entity_id
_entity_poly.type
_entity_poly.pdbx_seq_one_letter_code
_entity_poly.pdbx_strand_id
1 'polypeptide(L)'
;MSKFTNPIRSSLAADPDFSDLVVEFVNTIPTKLAMIQKSLAESDTTSLRRTFHQLRGACGGYGFPMLSEAAGLIEDRIGTCDSISLLEAKICEFMEMLKCVTAEPDPDASNLS
;
A
#
# COMPACT_ATOMS: atom_id res chain seq x y z
N MET A 1 -15.83 9.86 -5.10
CA MET A 1 -15.60 9.90 -3.65
C MET A 1 -14.89 8.62 -3.22
N SER A 2 -13.85 8.73 -2.41
CA SER A 2 -13.10 7.55 -1.98
C SER A 2 -13.94 6.68 -1.03
N LYS A 3 -13.85 5.37 -1.21
CA LYS A 3 -14.46 4.39 -0.32
C LYS A 3 -13.77 4.36 1.06
N PHE A 4 -12.49 4.71 1.09
CA PHE A 4 -11.67 4.69 2.31
C PHE A 4 -11.42 6.13 2.73
N THR A 5 -12.06 6.56 3.81
CA THR A 5 -11.95 7.93 4.31
C THR A 5 -11.15 8.04 5.61
N ASN A 6 -10.99 6.92 6.33
CA ASN A 6 -10.25 6.92 7.58
C ASN A 6 -8.75 6.75 7.31
N PRO A 7 -7.88 7.46 8.06
CA PRO A 7 -6.45 7.27 7.91
C PRO A 7 -6.03 5.83 8.23
N ILE A 8 -5.09 5.32 7.44
CA ILE A 8 -4.49 4.01 7.67
C ILE A 8 -3.13 4.25 8.34
N ARG A 9 -2.98 3.73 9.55
CA ARG A 9 -1.79 3.98 10.37
C ARG A 9 -0.96 2.71 10.54
N SER A 10 0.36 2.91 10.65
CA SER A 10 1.28 1.82 10.92
C SER A 10 1.18 1.39 12.38
N SER A 11 1.26 0.08 12.60
CA SER A 11 1.40 -0.45 13.96
C SER A 11 2.70 -0.02 14.62
N LEU A 12 3.67 0.47 13.84
CA LEU A 12 4.98 0.90 14.31
C LEU A 12 5.11 2.43 14.39
N ALA A 13 4.05 3.18 14.09
CA ALA A 13 4.11 4.64 13.99
C ALA A 13 4.51 5.31 15.32
N ALA A 14 4.12 4.73 16.45
CA ALA A 14 4.43 5.27 17.77
C ALA A 14 5.75 4.73 18.35
N ASP A 15 6.38 3.77 17.67
CA ASP A 15 7.65 3.19 18.14
C ASP A 15 8.80 4.09 17.70
N PRO A 16 9.58 4.65 18.66
CA PRO A 16 10.67 5.57 18.31
C PRO A 16 11.76 4.95 17.45
N ASP A 17 11.91 3.61 17.49
CA ASP A 17 12.90 2.92 16.69
C ASP A 17 12.48 2.78 15.22
N PHE A 18 11.19 2.87 14.93
CA PHE A 18 10.66 2.63 13.59
C PHE A 18 9.93 3.82 12.98
N SER A 19 9.58 4.83 13.78
CA SER A 19 8.77 5.95 13.30
C SER A 19 9.39 6.67 12.10
N ASP A 20 10.72 6.85 12.09
CA ASP A 20 11.40 7.51 10.97
C ASP A 20 11.32 6.67 9.70
N LEU A 21 11.40 5.35 9.83
CA LEU A 21 11.27 4.44 8.69
C LEU A 21 9.86 4.46 8.12
N VAL A 22 8.86 4.59 9.00
CA VAL A 22 7.46 4.71 8.56
C VAL A 22 7.29 6.00 7.75
N VAL A 23 7.86 7.11 8.22
CA VAL A 23 7.82 8.39 7.48
C VAL A 23 8.47 8.24 6.11
N GLU A 24 9.63 7.59 6.03
CA GLU A 24 10.31 7.36 4.76
C GLU A 24 9.43 6.56 3.80
N PHE A 25 8.79 5.50 4.30
CA PHE A 25 7.90 4.69 3.48
C PHE A 25 6.73 5.51 2.96
N VAL A 26 6.07 6.28 3.83
CA VAL A 26 4.93 7.12 3.43
C VAL A 26 5.33 8.10 2.34
N ASN A 27 6.54 8.64 2.42
CA ASN A 27 7.04 9.59 1.43
C ASN A 27 7.26 8.95 0.05
N THR A 28 7.35 7.61 -0.04
CA THR A 28 7.48 6.92 -1.32
C THR A 28 6.15 6.62 -1.98
N ILE A 29 5.03 6.79 -1.28
CA ILE A 29 3.71 6.41 -1.79
C ILE A 29 3.35 7.13 -3.09
N PRO A 30 3.54 8.44 -3.24
CA PRO A 30 3.23 9.09 -4.52
C PRO A 30 3.96 8.47 -5.69
N THR A 31 5.23 8.09 -5.52
CA THR A 31 5.99 7.41 -6.57
C THR A 31 5.40 6.03 -6.86
N LYS A 32 5.01 5.28 -5.84
CA LYS A 32 4.40 3.96 -6.03
C LYS A 32 3.07 4.07 -6.77
N LEU A 33 2.25 5.05 -6.42
CA LEU A 33 0.99 5.29 -7.13
C LEU A 33 1.23 5.60 -8.60
N ALA A 34 2.22 6.43 -8.90
CA ALA A 34 2.57 6.76 -10.28
C ALA A 34 3.04 5.53 -11.06
N MET A 35 3.83 4.65 -10.42
CA MET A 35 4.30 3.42 -11.04
C MET A 35 3.15 2.47 -11.37
N ILE A 36 2.18 2.34 -10.46
CA ILE A 36 1.00 1.51 -10.70
C ILE A 36 0.19 2.07 -11.87
N GLN A 37 -0.06 3.38 -11.88
CA GLN A 37 -0.82 4.03 -12.94
C GLN A 37 -0.16 3.86 -14.31
N LYS A 38 1.15 4.03 -14.36
CA LYS A 38 1.90 3.85 -15.60
C LYS A 38 1.80 2.42 -16.11
N SER A 39 1.99 1.44 -15.23
CA SER A 39 1.92 0.04 -15.61
C SER A 39 0.53 -0.34 -16.11
N LEU A 40 -0.52 0.20 -15.48
CA LEU A 40 -1.89 -0.03 -15.95
C LEU A 40 -2.12 0.57 -17.34
N ALA A 41 -1.67 1.81 -17.55
CA ALA A 41 -1.84 2.48 -18.84
C ALA A 41 -1.11 1.76 -19.97
N GLU A 42 0.02 1.15 -19.66
CA GLU A 42 0.85 0.45 -20.65
C GLU A 42 0.55 -1.05 -20.73
N SER A 43 -0.38 -1.53 -19.92
CA SER A 43 -0.68 -2.96 -19.78
C SER A 43 0.57 -3.79 -19.49
N ASP A 44 1.48 -3.23 -18.71
CA ASP A 44 2.75 -3.85 -18.36
C ASP A 44 2.59 -4.72 -17.12
N THR A 45 2.21 -5.98 -17.35
CA THR A 45 1.95 -6.92 -16.26
C THR A 45 3.20 -7.25 -15.45
N THR A 46 4.35 -7.31 -16.09
CA THR A 46 5.61 -7.63 -15.42
C THR A 46 5.99 -6.54 -14.41
N SER A 47 5.93 -5.29 -14.82
CA SER A 47 6.23 -4.16 -13.93
C SER A 47 5.19 -4.03 -12.84
N LEU A 48 3.91 -4.24 -13.16
CA LEU A 48 2.82 -4.18 -12.19
C LEU A 48 3.01 -5.23 -11.10
N ARG A 49 3.29 -6.47 -11.49
CA ARG A 49 3.51 -7.55 -10.54
C ARG A 49 4.71 -7.27 -9.64
N ARG A 50 5.78 -6.74 -10.20
CA ARG A 50 6.98 -6.38 -9.45
C ARG A 50 6.68 -5.30 -8.41
N THR A 51 5.91 -4.30 -8.80
CA THR A 51 5.52 -3.22 -7.89
C THR A 51 4.70 -3.75 -6.71
N PHE A 52 3.72 -4.63 -6.97
CA PHE A 52 2.93 -5.21 -5.90
C PHE A 52 3.74 -6.16 -5.02
N HIS A 53 4.70 -6.87 -5.59
CA HIS A 53 5.63 -7.70 -4.82
C HIS A 53 6.42 -6.84 -3.83
N GLN A 54 6.96 -5.72 -4.29
CA GLN A 54 7.70 -4.78 -3.43
C GLN A 54 6.81 -4.17 -2.36
N LEU A 55 5.58 -3.79 -2.72
CA LEU A 55 4.62 -3.23 -1.77
C LEU A 55 4.24 -4.24 -0.70
N ARG A 56 4.07 -5.50 -1.07
CA ARG A 56 3.78 -6.56 -0.11
C ARG A 56 4.86 -6.63 0.97
N GLY A 57 6.12 -6.66 0.55
CA GLY A 57 7.23 -6.71 1.49
C GLY A 57 7.35 -5.45 2.33
N ALA A 58 7.27 -4.29 1.68
CA ALA A 58 7.41 -3.01 2.36
C ALA A 58 6.28 -2.77 3.36
N CYS A 59 5.04 -3.01 2.96
CA CYS A 59 3.90 -2.79 3.86
C CYS A 59 3.97 -3.71 5.08
N GLY A 60 4.38 -4.97 4.88
CA GLY A 60 4.58 -5.89 6.00
C GLY A 60 5.67 -5.43 6.94
N GLY A 61 6.80 -4.95 6.39
CA GLY A 61 7.93 -4.51 7.19
C GLY A 61 7.71 -3.21 7.94
N TYR A 62 6.88 -2.31 7.39
CA TYR A 62 6.63 -1.01 8.00
C TYR A 62 5.34 -0.92 8.82
N GLY A 63 4.74 -2.07 9.12
CA GLY A 63 3.61 -2.10 10.06
C GLY A 63 2.24 -1.85 9.45
N PHE A 64 2.06 -2.22 8.18
CA PHE A 64 0.77 -2.13 7.48
C PHE A 64 0.33 -3.52 7.02
N PRO A 65 -0.01 -4.44 7.95
CA PRO A 65 -0.27 -5.83 7.58
C PRO A 65 -1.46 -6.00 6.63
N MET A 66 -2.49 -5.18 6.77
CA MET A 66 -3.66 -5.23 5.89
C MET A 66 -3.29 -4.88 4.46
N LEU A 67 -2.43 -3.87 4.27
CA LEU A 67 -1.95 -3.49 2.95
C LEU A 67 -1.04 -4.56 2.36
N SER A 68 -0.20 -5.17 3.18
CA SER A 68 0.68 -6.26 2.76
C SER A 68 -0.14 -7.43 2.22
N GLU A 69 -1.19 -7.82 2.93
CA GLU A 69 -2.08 -8.90 2.51
C GLU A 69 -2.78 -8.56 1.20
N ALA A 70 -3.32 -7.35 1.10
CA ALA A 70 -4.01 -6.91 -0.11
C ALA A 70 -3.06 -6.89 -1.32
N ALA A 71 -1.85 -6.39 -1.13
CA ALA A 71 -0.85 -6.37 -2.21
C ALA A 71 -0.47 -7.78 -2.65
N GLY A 72 -0.33 -8.71 -1.69
CA GLY A 72 -0.02 -10.10 -1.98
C GLY A 72 -1.10 -10.79 -2.79
N LEU A 73 -2.37 -10.54 -2.47
CA LEU A 73 -3.48 -11.11 -3.23
C LEU A 73 -3.49 -10.61 -4.67
N ILE A 74 -3.21 -9.33 -4.88
CA ILE A 74 -3.14 -8.76 -6.23
C ILE A 74 -1.94 -9.35 -6.99
N GLU A 75 -0.78 -9.42 -6.34
CA GLU A 75 0.42 -9.99 -6.95
C GLU A 75 0.16 -11.43 -7.43
N ASP A 76 -0.46 -12.25 -6.58
CA ASP A 76 -0.75 -13.64 -6.91
C ASP A 76 -1.70 -13.76 -8.09
N ARG A 77 -2.70 -12.90 -8.17
CA ARG A 77 -3.67 -12.94 -9.27
C ARG A 77 -3.05 -12.50 -10.58
N ILE A 78 -2.16 -11.54 -10.57
CA ILE A 78 -1.42 -11.17 -11.78
C ILE A 78 -0.60 -12.37 -12.28
N GLY A 79 -0.02 -13.11 -11.33
CA GLY A 79 0.78 -14.29 -11.65
C GLY A 79 -0.01 -15.49 -12.16
N THR A 80 -1.32 -15.54 -11.92
CA THR A 80 -2.17 -16.67 -12.33
C THR A 80 -2.91 -16.40 -13.64
N CYS A 81 -2.44 -15.47 -14.43
CA CYS A 81 -2.96 -15.17 -15.77
C CYS A 81 -4.31 -14.48 -15.79
N ASP A 82 -4.78 -13.94 -14.68
CA ASP A 82 -5.94 -13.06 -14.70
C ASP A 82 -5.59 -11.81 -15.51
N SER A 83 -6.53 -11.34 -16.34
CA SER A 83 -6.26 -10.12 -17.09
C SER A 83 -6.26 -8.90 -16.16
N ILE A 84 -5.48 -7.88 -16.54
CA ILE A 84 -5.44 -6.62 -15.80
C ILE A 84 -6.84 -6.02 -15.70
N SER A 85 -7.65 -6.16 -16.75
CA SER A 85 -9.03 -5.63 -16.76
C SER A 85 -9.87 -6.21 -15.62
N LEU A 86 -9.70 -7.49 -15.31
CA LEU A 86 -10.44 -8.14 -14.22
C LEU A 86 -9.95 -7.69 -12.85
N LEU A 87 -8.70 -7.26 -12.77
CA LEU A 87 -8.09 -6.85 -11.49
C LEU A 87 -8.16 -5.34 -11.27
N GLU A 88 -8.55 -4.58 -12.28
CA GLU A 88 -8.49 -3.12 -12.23
C GLU A 88 -9.25 -2.54 -11.04
N ALA A 89 -10.44 -3.07 -10.72
CA ALA A 89 -11.22 -2.60 -9.58
C ALA A 89 -10.47 -2.83 -8.26
N LYS A 90 -9.84 -3.99 -8.10
CA LYS A 90 -9.07 -4.30 -6.89
C LYS A 90 -7.83 -3.44 -6.78
N ILE A 91 -7.18 -3.20 -7.89
CA ILE A 91 -5.99 -2.33 -7.94
C ILE A 91 -6.38 -0.89 -7.58
N CYS A 92 -7.50 -0.41 -8.11
CA CYS A 92 -7.98 0.93 -7.78
C CYS A 92 -8.34 1.05 -6.30
N GLU A 93 -8.98 0.05 -5.71
CA GLU A 93 -9.24 0.03 -4.26
C GLU A 93 -7.93 0.11 -3.47
N PHE A 94 -6.92 -0.67 -3.87
CA PHE A 94 -5.62 -0.64 -3.20
C PHE A 94 -4.98 0.74 -3.29
N MET A 95 -5.06 1.39 -4.44
CA MET A 95 -4.53 2.75 -4.62
C MET A 95 -5.23 3.74 -3.70
N GLU A 96 -6.56 3.60 -3.54
CA GLU A 96 -7.31 4.45 -2.61
C GLU A 96 -6.86 4.21 -1.16
N MET A 97 -6.59 2.96 -0.79
CA MET A 97 -6.05 2.64 0.52
C MET A 97 -4.68 3.30 0.73
N LEU A 98 -3.80 3.24 -0.28
CA LEU A 98 -2.48 3.89 -0.19
C LEU A 98 -2.60 5.39 0.03
N LYS A 99 -3.59 6.03 -0.57
CA LYS A 99 -3.81 7.48 -0.40
C LYS A 99 -4.23 7.83 1.02
N CYS A 100 -4.77 6.87 1.78
CA CYS A 100 -5.19 7.09 3.17
C CYS A 100 -4.06 6.83 4.18
N VAL A 101 -2.91 6.32 3.74
CA VAL A 101 -1.80 5.99 4.64
C VAL A 101 -1.18 7.26 5.22
N THR A 102 -0.92 7.24 6.52
CA THR A 102 -0.25 8.33 7.22
C THR A 102 0.84 7.78 8.10
N ALA A 103 1.89 8.57 8.33
CA ALA A 103 2.96 8.22 9.26
C ALA A 103 2.63 8.64 10.70
N GLU A 104 1.53 9.36 10.90
CA GLU A 104 1.14 9.84 12.22
C GLU A 104 0.68 8.68 13.11
N PRO A 105 1.07 8.64 14.38
CA PRO A 105 0.55 7.65 15.31
C PRO A 105 -0.91 7.91 15.63
N ASP A 106 -1.61 6.87 16.11
CA ASP A 106 -2.98 6.99 16.54
C ASP A 106 -3.05 8.00 17.70
N PRO A 107 -3.85 9.07 17.60
CA PRO A 107 -3.98 10.03 18.68
C PRO A 107 -4.42 9.40 20.00
N ASP A 108 -5.25 8.34 19.95
CA ASP A 108 -5.73 7.66 21.14
C ASP A 108 -4.63 6.83 21.81
N ALA A 109 -3.63 6.37 21.05
CA ALA A 109 -2.54 5.57 21.60
C ALA A 109 -1.69 6.38 22.58
N SER A 110 -1.51 7.68 22.33
CA SER A 110 -0.72 8.55 23.19
C SER A 110 -1.42 8.85 24.53
N ASN A 111 -2.74 8.67 24.58
CA ASN A 111 -3.53 8.93 25.79
C ASN A 111 -3.62 7.71 26.70
N LEU A 112 -3.11 6.57 26.26
CA LEU A 112 -3.16 5.33 27.02
C LEU A 112 -1.94 5.13 27.91
N SER A 113 -0.97 5.98 27.80
CA SER A 113 0.28 5.89 28.58
C SER A 113 0.14 6.45 29.98
#